data_b3280b26c053d2b7dc90be8f86d7f235
#
_entry.id   b3280b26c053d2b7dc90be8f86d7f235
#
_cell.length_a   1.000
_cell.length_b   1.000
_cell.length_c   1.000
_cell.angle_alpha   90.00
_cell.angle_beta   90.00
_cell.angle_gamma   90.00
#
_symmetry.space_group_name_H-M   'P 1'
#
loop_
_entity.id
_entity.type
_entity.pdbx_description
1 polymer ?
#
loop_
_entity_poly.entity_id
_entity_poly.type
_entity_poly.pdbx_seq_one_letter_code
_entity_poly.pdbx_strand_id
1 'polypeptide(L)'
;MGRYTLNQLLVVVMGLIAAGLVLYISRIVTIQKPAEKRVRELMNEDTSSLFDRGSEKMMSKLGVSLQSWKIVLEWAQLGNAFTTWSVGGIFIRGLALATFLVLYIMLFGAPSYVWLFVPILAFIPAVLVRGRAEDTKKIVKRLLPETVTVIAAEMDAGSTSSQAMSRAAELPSPLGKIINRIVSQATQEGRSLFSHGTTKGMLLEEMEKVGMQELTRFALQLERVSAKGVDAPKVMVDIARGLAREYRSNVQQVAANMDTELLLPMTLFFFLPFIVVILMPVVTAFSSAFSR
;
A
#
# COMPACT_ATOMS: atom_id res chain seq x y z
N MET A 1 -36.94 29.34 20.14
CA MET A 1 -36.23 28.05 19.96
C MET A 1 -36.18 27.57 18.48
N GLY A 2 -37.07 28.00 17.56
CA GLY A 2 -37.13 27.48 16.20
C GLY A 2 -36.12 28.00 15.17
N ARG A 3 -35.38 29.10 15.43
CA ARG A 3 -34.40 29.65 14.45
C ARG A 3 -33.07 28.89 14.41
N TYR A 4 -32.67 28.26 15.50
CA TYR A 4 -31.42 27.47 15.54
C TYR A 4 -31.54 26.13 14.81
N THR A 5 -32.72 25.52 14.82
CA THR A 5 -32.95 24.22 14.15
C THR A 5 -32.97 24.36 12.63
N LEU A 6 -33.54 25.46 12.07
CA LEU A 6 -33.59 25.67 10.63
C LEU A 6 -32.20 25.95 10.04
N ASN A 7 -31.37 26.76 10.73
CA ASN A 7 -29.99 27.00 10.34
C ASN A 7 -29.14 25.73 10.42
N GLN A 8 -29.31 24.92 11.46
CA GLN A 8 -28.61 23.63 11.59
C GLN A 8 -28.98 22.65 10.46
N LEU A 9 -30.26 22.61 10.09
CA LEU A 9 -30.75 21.72 9.04
C LEU A 9 -30.22 22.15 7.64
N LEU A 10 -30.23 23.47 7.38
CA LEU A 10 -29.68 24.05 6.15
C LEU A 10 -28.20 23.77 5.97
N VAL A 11 -27.50 23.69 7.06
CA VAL A 11 -26.07 23.39 7.15
C VAL A 11 -25.75 21.94 6.86
N VAL A 12 -26.49 21.03 7.48
CA VAL A 12 -26.33 19.59 7.20
C VAL A 12 -26.60 19.31 5.71
N VAL A 13 -27.63 19.95 5.14
CA VAL A 13 -27.95 19.83 3.72
C VAL A 13 -26.85 20.42 2.84
N MET A 14 -26.32 21.61 3.14
CA MET A 14 -25.19 22.21 2.42
C MET A 14 -23.92 21.37 2.57
N GLY A 15 -23.66 20.81 3.74
CA GLY A 15 -22.53 19.90 3.99
C GLY A 15 -22.63 18.61 3.18
N LEU A 16 -23.81 18.02 3.08
CA LEU A 16 -24.08 16.85 2.25
C LEU A 16 -23.95 17.17 0.75
N ILE A 17 -24.44 18.33 0.31
CA ILE A 17 -24.30 18.78 -1.08
C ILE A 17 -22.83 19.02 -1.43
N ALA A 18 -22.05 19.66 -0.57
CA ALA A 18 -20.63 19.91 -0.79
C ALA A 18 -19.81 18.60 -0.77
N ALA A 19 -20.09 17.68 0.14
CA ALA A 19 -19.50 16.35 0.16
C ALA A 19 -19.85 15.52 -1.09
N GLY A 20 -21.12 15.59 -1.51
CA GLY A 20 -21.61 15.01 -2.76
C GLY A 20 -20.93 15.59 -3.99
N LEU A 21 -20.70 16.90 -4.01
CA LEU A 21 -20.03 17.62 -5.10
C LEU A 21 -18.53 17.25 -5.18
N VAL A 22 -17.85 17.13 -4.04
CA VAL A 22 -16.45 16.66 -3.98
C VAL A 22 -16.34 15.20 -4.44
N LEU A 23 -17.25 14.33 -4.03
CA LEU A 23 -17.33 12.95 -4.48
C LEU A 23 -17.68 12.86 -5.98
N TYR A 24 -18.58 13.70 -6.45
CA TYR A 24 -18.99 13.78 -7.86
C TYR A 24 -17.87 14.30 -8.75
N ILE A 25 -17.18 15.38 -8.37
CA ILE A 25 -15.99 15.89 -9.07
C ILE A 25 -14.86 14.86 -9.06
N SER A 26 -14.63 14.19 -7.92
CA SER A 26 -13.68 13.10 -7.80
C SER A 26 -14.02 11.94 -8.75
N ARG A 27 -15.29 11.64 -8.93
CA ARG A 27 -15.78 10.60 -9.84
C ARG A 27 -15.69 11.01 -11.32
N ILE A 28 -16.01 12.26 -11.68
CA ILE A 28 -15.89 12.79 -13.06
C ILE A 28 -14.43 12.83 -13.50
N VAL A 29 -13.52 13.29 -12.65
CA VAL A 29 -12.07 13.28 -12.92
C VAL A 29 -11.55 11.84 -13.07
N THR A 30 -12.22 10.87 -12.44
CA THR A 30 -11.88 9.44 -12.52
C THR A 30 -12.45 8.77 -13.79
N ILE A 31 -13.63 9.19 -14.27
CA ILE A 31 -14.35 8.54 -15.40
C ILE A 31 -13.83 8.97 -16.78
N GLN A 32 -13.22 10.14 -16.92
CA GLN A 32 -12.87 10.67 -18.25
C GLN A 32 -11.63 10.07 -18.95
N LYS A 33 -10.97 9.02 -18.44
CA LYS A 33 -9.75 8.47 -19.09
C LYS A 33 -9.60 6.94 -19.17
N PRO A 34 -10.54 6.13 -19.65
CA PRO A 34 -10.23 4.70 -19.75
C PRO A 34 -9.59 4.29 -21.10
N ALA A 35 -9.90 4.92 -22.23
CA ALA A 35 -9.44 4.46 -23.54
C ALA A 35 -8.13 5.14 -24.01
N GLU A 36 -8.03 6.44 -23.89
CA GLU A 36 -6.82 7.18 -24.31
C GLU A 36 -5.58 6.86 -23.46
N LYS A 37 -5.77 6.52 -22.18
CA LYS A 37 -4.64 6.15 -21.29
C LYS A 37 -4.01 4.83 -21.71
N ARG A 38 -4.78 3.85 -22.13
CA ARG A 38 -4.25 2.57 -22.62
C ARG A 38 -3.45 2.73 -23.94
N VAL A 39 -3.90 3.61 -24.81
CA VAL A 39 -3.19 3.87 -26.08
C VAL A 39 -1.90 4.68 -25.84
N ARG A 40 -1.90 5.60 -24.90
CA ARG A 40 -0.71 6.43 -24.54
C ARG A 40 0.30 5.70 -23.65
N GLU A 41 -0.15 4.78 -22.78
CA GLU A 41 0.74 3.86 -22.04
C GLU A 41 1.47 2.92 -23.01
N LEU A 42 0.82 2.55 -24.13
CA LEU A 42 1.45 1.78 -25.19
C LEU A 42 2.44 2.60 -26.03
N MET A 43 2.34 3.92 -26.04
CA MET A 43 3.21 4.83 -26.81
C MET A 43 4.34 5.49 -25.96
N ASN A 44 4.53 5.05 -24.73
CA ASN A 44 5.65 5.48 -23.84
C ASN A 44 5.87 7.01 -23.74
N GLU A 45 4.80 7.80 -23.89
CA GLU A 45 4.88 9.23 -23.67
C GLU A 45 4.55 9.57 -22.21
N ASP A 46 5.49 10.22 -21.54
CA ASP A 46 5.44 10.78 -20.17
C ASP A 46 4.26 11.75 -20.02
N THR A 47 3.03 11.22 -19.91
CA THR A 47 1.82 12.02 -19.68
C THR A 47 1.62 12.28 -18.18
N SER A 48 2.63 12.84 -17.53
CA SER A 48 2.40 13.56 -16.29
C SER A 48 1.50 14.76 -16.62
N SER A 49 0.25 14.74 -16.14
CA SER A 49 -0.65 15.88 -16.33
C SER A 49 0.02 17.14 -15.81
N LEU A 50 -0.28 18.32 -16.38
CA LEU A 50 0.22 19.62 -15.88
C LEU A 50 -0.01 19.76 -14.37
N PHE A 51 -1.03 19.08 -13.86
CA PHE A 51 -1.39 18.99 -12.46
C PHE A 51 -0.41 18.15 -11.63
N ASP A 52 0.12 17.06 -12.19
CA ASP A 52 1.16 16.24 -11.53
C ASP A 52 2.49 16.98 -11.47
N ARG A 53 2.86 17.74 -12.51
CA ARG A 53 4.08 18.58 -12.50
C ARG A 53 3.97 19.71 -11.48
N GLY A 54 2.80 20.32 -11.32
CA GLY A 54 2.55 21.36 -10.30
C GLY A 54 2.66 20.81 -8.88
N SER A 55 2.04 19.64 -8.63
CA SER A 55 2.09 18.98 -7.33
C SER A 55 3.48 18.44 -7.00
N GLU A 56 4.24 17.94 -7.98
CA GLU A 56 5.64 17.52 -7.82
C GLU A 56 6.56 18.67 -7.38
N LYS A 57 6.40 19.85 -8.00
CA LYS A 57 7.15 21.06 -7.60
C LYS A 57 6.80 21.53 -6.18
N MET A 58 5.54 21.41 -5.78
CA MET A 58 5.10 21.79 -4.45
C MET A 58 5.62 20.82 -3.38
N MET A 59 5.61 19.52 -3.67
CA MET A 59 6.10 18.48 -2.77
C MET A 59 7.62 18.46 -2.62
N SER A 60 8.36 18.76 -3.68
CA SER A 60 9.83 18.88 -3.60
C SER A 60 10.27 20.02 -2.66
N LYS A 61 9.48 21.10 -2.59
CA LYS A 61 9.68 22.19 -1.62
C LYS A 61 9.38 21.80 -0.17
N LEU A 62 8.50 20.81 0.04
CA LEU A 62 8.11 20.29 1.37
C LEU A 62 9.06 19.19 1.88
N GLY A 63 10.12 18.85 1.16
CA GLY A 63 11.11 17.84 1.56
C GLY A 63 10.57 16.39 1.58
N VAL A 64 9.40 16.16 0.99
CA VAL A 64 8.81 14.81 0.90
C VAL A 64 9.45 14.07 -0.27
N SER A 65 10.03 12.89 -0.03
CA SER A 65 10.64 12.08 -1.08
C SER A 65 9.56 11.51 -2.01
N LEU A 66 9.36 12.15 -3.16
CA LEU A 66 8.39 11.73 -4.17
C LEU A 66 8.60 10.28 -4.64
N GLN A 67 9.86 9.84 -4.67
CA GLN A 67 10.20 8.50 -5.13
C GLN A 67 9.62 7.41 -4.22
N SER A 68 9.69 7.59 -2.90
CA SER A 68 9.09 6.63 -1.95
C SER A 68 7.56 6.58 -2.08
N TRP A 69 6.90 7.71 -2.33
CA TRP A 69 5.45 7.75 -2.55
C TRP A 69 5.02 7.16 -3.90
N LYS A 70 5.83 7.30 -4.94
CA LYS A 70 5.61 6.61 -6.23
C LYS A 70 5.62 5.10 -6.04
N ILE A 71 6.60 4.57 -5.32
CA ILE A 71 6.68 3.12 -5.00
C ILE A 71 5.47 2.67 -4.17
N VAL A 72 5.07 3.43 -3.14
CA VAL A 72 3.89 3.09 -2.32
C VAL A 72 2.61 3.07 -3.16
N LEU A 73 2.40 4.07 -4.01
CA LEU A 73 1.24 4.12 -4.89
C LEU A 73 1.24 2.97 -5.91
N GLU A 74 2.39 2.65 -6.48
CA GLU A 74 2.55 1.54 -7.41
C GLU A 74 2.16 0.21 -6.76
N TRP A 75 2.60 -0.03 -5.52
CA TRP A 75 2.16 -1.20 -4.75
C TRP A 75 0.66 -1.25 -4.52
N ALA A 76 0.01 -0.13 -4.20
CA ALA A 76 -1.43 -0.06 -4.04
C ALA A 76 -2.16 -0.35 -5.38
N GLN A 77 -1.64 0.16 -6.50
CA GLN A 77 -2.19 -0.06 -7.84
C GLN A 77 -2.04 -1.51 -8.30
N LEU A 78 -0.94 -2.18 -7.99
CA LEU A 78 -0.74 -3.61 -8.25
C LEU A 78 -1.82 -4.47 -7.58
N GLY A 79 -2.30 -4.05 -6.40
CA GLY A 79 -3.43 -4.66 -5.70
C GLY A 79 -4.81 -4.27 -6.25
N ASN A 80 -4.90 -3.67 -7.44
CA ASN A 80 -6.14 -3.13 -8.03
C ASN A 80 -6.82 -2.01 -7.21
N ALA A 81 -6.13 -1.42 -6.23
CA ALA A 81 -6.63 -0.29 -5.46
C ALA A 81 -6.07 1.01 -6.06
N PHE A 82 -6.89 2.06 -6.05
CA PHE A 82 -6.47 3.42 -6.47
C PHE A 82 -5.82 3.50 -7.88
N THR A 83 -6.26 2.69 -8.83
CA THR A 83 -5.68 2.58 -10.19
C THR A 83 -5.63 3.90 -10.95
N THR A 84 -6.50 4.86 -10.62
CA THR A 84 -6.60 6.18 -11.26
C THR A 84 -5.97 7.30 -10.44
N TRP A 85 -5.33 6.98 -9.30
CA TRP A 85 -4.75 7.99 -8.43
C TRP A 85 -3.31 8.27 -8.84
N SER A 86 -2.92 9.55 -8.82
CA SER A 86 -1.53 9.99 -8.89
C SER A 86 -1.03 10.39 -7.50
N VAL A 87 0.28 10.47 -7.34
CA VAL A 87 0.87 10.92 -6.06
C VAL A 87 0.35 12.31 -5.69
N GLY A 88 0.31 13.24 -6.66
CA GLY A 88 -0.29 14.57 -6.46
C GLY A 88 -1.76 14.50 -6.06
N GLY A 89 -2.52 13.59 -6.68
CA GLY A 89 -3.93 13.40 -6.39
C GLY A 89 -4.24 12.93 -4.96
N ILE A 90 -3.33 12.20 -4.31
CA ILE A 90 -3.46 11.80 -2.89
C ILE A 90 -3.45 13.04 -2.00
N PHE A 91 -2.45 13.91 -2.18
CA PHE A 91 -2.28 15.11 -1.36
C PHE A 91 -3.37 16.15 -1.60
N ILE A 92 -3.80 16.31 -2.86
CA ILE A 92 -4.90 17.25 -3.20
C ILE A 92 -6.20 16.80 -2.54
N ARG A 93 -6.51 15.52 -2.54
CA ARG A 93 -7.71 15.00 -1.86
C ARG A 93 -7.63 15.19 -0.36
N GLY A 94 -6.45 14.99 0.24
CA GLY A 94 -6.21 15.28 1.65
C GLY A 94 -6.40 16.77 1.96
N LEU A 95 -5.83 17.64 1.14
CA LEU A 95 -5.98 19.10 1.28
C LEU A 95 -7.43 19.53 1.10
N ALA A 96 -8.16 18.98 0.13
CA ALA A 96 -9.58 19.27 -0.09
C ALA A 96 -10.43 18.88 1.11
N LEU A 97 -10.18 17.71 1.72
CA LEU A 97 -10.87 17.28 2.94
C LEU A 97 -10.56 18.21 4.12
N ALA A 98 -9.29 18.60 4.29
CA ALA A 98 -8.89 19.53 5.35
C ALA A 98 -9.52 20.92 5.15
N THR A 99 -9.50 21.45 3.92
CA THR A 99 -10.11 22.75 3.58
C THR A 99 -11.61 22.73 3.83
N PHE A 100 -12.28 21.63 3.45
CA PHE A 100 -13.71 21.46 3.72
C PHE A 100 -14.01 21.51 5.23
N LEU A 101 -13.22 20.83 6.06
CA LEU A 101 -13.39 20.86 7.51
C LEU A 101 -13.14 22.28 8.09
N VAL A 102 -12.10 22.97 7.62
CA VAL A 102 -11.82 24.37 8.03
C VAL A 102 -12.98 25.30 7.70
N LEU A 103 -13.53 25.17 6.48
CA LEU A 103 -14.67 25.97 6.05
C LEU A 103 -15.91 25.67 6.91
N TYR A 104 -16.12 24.40 7.24
CA TYR A 104 -17.18 23.97 8.16
C TYR A 104 -17.01 24.60 9.56
N ILE A 105 -15.79 24.56 10.14
CA ILE A 105 -15.49 25.16 11.44
C ILE A 105 -15.75 26.67 11.44
N MET A 106 -15.33 27.37 10.38
CA MET A 106 -15.53 28.82 10.24
C MET A 106 -17.00 29.22 10.12
N LEU A 107 -17.79 28.42 9.37
CA LEU A 107 -19.22 28.72 9.16
C LEU A 107 -20.07 28.44 10.42
N PHE A 108 -19.70 27.45 11.21
CA PHE A 108 -20.55 26.96 12.32
C PHE A 108 -20.05 27.29 13.71
N GLY A 109 -18.86 27.92 13.82
CA GLY A 109 -18.30 28.26 15.12
C GLY A 109 -18.04 27.02 15.99
N ALA A 110 -17.52 25.95 15.40
CA ALA A 110 -17.25 24.70 16.11
C ALA A 110 -16.25 24.91 17.25
N PRO A 111 -16.37 24.15 18.35
CA PRO A 111 -15.48 24.27 19.50
C PRO A 111 -14.02 24.00 19.12
N SER A 112 -13.09 24.63 19.82
CA SER A 112 -11.65 24.68 19.52
C SER A 112 -10.97 23.30 19.37
N TYR A 113 -11.48 22.25 20.03
CA TYR A 113 -10.92 20.91 19.90
C TYR A 113 -11.12 20.29 18.49
N VAL A 114 -12.08 20.77 17.70
CA VAL A 114 -12.32 20.28 16.32
C VAL A 114 -11.16 20.64 15.40
N TRP A 115 -10.40 21.69 15.67
CA TRP A 115 -9.20 22.04 14.91
C TRP A 115 -8.14 20.94 14.90
N LEU A 116 -8.12 20.09 15.93
CA LEU A 116 -7.20 18.94 16.02
C LEU A 116 -7.46 17.90 14.92
N PHE A 117 -8.68 17.84 14.40
CA PHE A 117 -9.03 16.88 13.34
C PHE A 117 -8.61 17.33 11.94
N VAL A 118 -8.30 18.62 11.73
CA VAL A 118 -7.89 19.14 10.42
C VAL A 118 -6.64 18.43 9.87
N PRO A 119 -5.51 18.36 10.62
CA PRO A 119 -4.34 17.63 10.14
C PRO A 119 -4.62 16.13 9.99
N ILE A 120 -5.42 15.53 10.87
CA ILE A 120 -5.76 14.10 10.77
C ILE A 120 -6.48 13.83 9.45
N LEU A 121 -7.48 14.64 9.09
CA LEU A 121 -8.25 14.49 7.84
C LEU A 121 -7.37 14.65 6.60
N ALA A 122 -6.40 15.57 6.64
CA ALA A 122 -5.46 15.78 5.54
C ALA A 122 -4.61 14.54 5.25
N PHE A 123 -4.27 13.75 6.27
CA PHE A 123 -3.44 12.56 6.12
C PHE A 123 -4.22 11.27 5.83
N ILE A 124 -5.55 11.24 5.99
CA ILE A 124 -6.37 10.04 5.75
C ILE A 124 -6.10 9.39 4.38
N PRO A 125 -6.10 10.11 3.23
CA PRO A 125 -5.87 9.48 1.94
C PRO A 125 -4.49 8.84 1.83
N ALA A 126 -3.48 9.46 2.42
CA ALA A 126 -2.11 8.94 2.45
C ALA A 126 -2.01 7.64 3.28
N VAL A 127 -2.66 7.59 4.43
CA VAL A 127 -2.72 6.39 5.29
C VAL A 127 -3.45 5.25 4.60
N LEU A 128 -4.58 5.52 3.92
CA LEU A 128 -5.34 4.52 3.18
C LEU A 128 -4.51 3.90 2.04
N VAL A 129 -3.80 4.73 1.25
CA VAL A 129 -2.94 4.23 0.17
C VAL A 129 -1.79 3.39 0.74
N ARG A 130 -1.17 3.83 1.83
CA ARG A 130 -0.10 3.08 2.49
C ARG A 130 -0.60 1.74 3.04
N GLY A 131 -1.77 1.70 3.67
CA GLY A 131 -2.39 0.47 4.15
C GLY A 131 -2.61 -0.53 3.02
N ARG A 132 -3.17 -0.09 1.89
CA ARG A 132 -3.38 -0.96 0.72
C ARG A 132 -2.07 -1.43 0.08
N ALA A 133 -1.05 -0.60 0.05
CA ALA A 133 0.28 -0.99 -0.42
C ALA A 133 0.88 -2.10 0.45
N GLU A 134 0.79 -1.98 1.79
CA GLU A 134 1.27 -3.01 2.70
C GLU A 134 0.47 -4.32 2.58
N ASP A 135 -0.85 -4.25 2.39
CA ASP A 135 -1.68 -5.44 2.15
C ASP A 135 -1.26 -6.14 0.86
N THR A 136 -0.98 -5.39 -0.22
CA THR A 136 -0.50 -5.96 -1.49
C THR A 136 0.86 -6.62 -1.32
N LYS A 137 1.79 -6.02 -0.58
CA LYS A 137 3.09 -6.64 -0.26
C LYS A 137 2.93 -7.95 0.49
N LYS A 138 2.02 -8.01 1.48
CA LYS A 138 1.71 -9.27 2.21
C LYS A 138 1.18 -10.34 1.27
N ILE A 139 0.29 -9.98 0.33
CA ILE A 139 -0.23 -10.90 -0.68
C ILE A 139 0.89 -11.42 -1.57
N VAL A 140 1.78 -10.54 -2.07
CA VAL A 140 2.92 -10.93 -2.90
C VAL A 140 3.85 -11.86 -2.13
N LYS A 141 4.18 -11.56 -0.86
CA LYS A 141 4.99 -12.42 -0.01
C LYS A 141 4.40 -13.81 0.18
N ARG A 142 3.06 -13.90 0.33
CA ARG A 142 2.35 -15.17 0.45
C ARG A 142 2.37 -15.98 -0.86
N LEU A 143 2.24 -15.30 -2.01
CA LEU A 143 2.19 -15.95 -3.32
C LEU A 143 3.58 -16.30 -3.88
N LEU A 144 4.64 -15.73 -3.34
CA LEU A 144 5.99 -15.95 -3.83
C LEU A 144 6.39 -17.44 -3.87
N PRO A 145 6.20 -18.25 -2.80
CA PRO A 145 6.54 -19.67 -2.83
C PRO A 145 5.77 -20.46 -3.90
N GLU A 146 4.49 -20.12 -4.10
CA GLU A 146 3.62 -20.74 -5.11
C GLU A 146 4.13 -20.42 -6.51
N THR A 147 4.40 -19.14 -6.79
CA THR A 147 4.95 -18.70 -8.09
C THR A 147 6.29 -19.38 -8.41
N VAL A 148 7.17 -19.47 -7.39
CA VAL A 148 8.47 -20.15 -7.53
C VAL A 148 8.29 -21.64 -7.80
N THR A 149 7.27 -22.29 -7.23
CA THR A 149 6.93 -23.67 -7.51
C THR A 149 6.47 -23.87 -8.96
N VAL A 150 5.68 -22.93 -9.52
CA VAL A 150 5.27 -22.95 -10.92
C VAL A 150 6.50 -22.81 -11.82
N ILE A 151 7.40 -21.88 -11.55
CA ILE A 151 8.65 -21.70 -12.31
C ILE A 151 9.49 -22.97 -12.26
N ALA A 152 9.62 -23.57 -11.08
CA ALA A 152 10.38 -24.82 -10.89
C ALA A 152 9.78 -25.99 -11.70
N ALA A 153 8.44 -26.13 -11.71
CA ALA A 153 7.74 -27.15 -12.46
C ALA A 153 7.90 -26.98 -13.98
N GLU A 154 7.83 -25.74 -14.48
CA GLU A 154 8.06 -25.41 -15.88
C GLU A 154 9.51 -25.75 -16.31
N MET A 155 10.48 -25.42 -15.44
CA MET A 155 11.89 -25.77 -15.72
C MET A 155 12.14 -27.26 -15.64
N ASP A 156 11.47 -27.99 -14.75
CA ASP A 156 11.55 -29.46 -14.68
C ASP A 156 10.93 -30.12 -15.92
N ALA A 157 9.90 -29.49 -16.50
CA ALA A 157 9.32 -29.91 -17.79
C ALA A 157 10.20 -29.57 -19.01
N GLY A 158 11.39 -28.99 -18.80
CA GLY A 158 12.36 -28.68 -19.85
C GLY A 158 12.30 -27.27 -20.42
N SER A 159 11.47 -26.38 -19.84
CA SER A 159 11.44 -24.95 -20.21
C SER A 159 12.71 -24.26 -19.79
N THR A 160 13.16 -23.27 -20.56
CA THR A 160 14.23 -22.35 -20.11
C THR A 160 13.75 -21.44 -18.98
N SER A 161 14.70 -20.91 -18.19
CA SER A 161 14.35 -19.97 -17.11
C SER A 161 13.54 -18.77 -17.62
N SER A 162 13.80 -18.27 -18.83
CA SER A 162 13.05 -17.17 -19.45
C SER A 162 11.62 -17.58 -19.81
N GLN A 163 11.43 -18.78 -20.37
CA GLN A 163 10.10 -19.31 -20.69
C GLN A 163 9.29 -19.59 -19.42
N ALA A 164 9.90 -20.18 -18.41
CA ALA A 164 9.26 -20.40 -17.11
C ALA A 164 8.80 -19.08 -16.46
N MET A 165 9.61 -18.02 -16.56
CA MET A 165 9.23 -16.68 -16.11
C MET A 165 8.06 -16.10 -16.91
N SER A 166 8.03 -16.29 -18.23
CA SER A 166 6.91 -15.86 -19.07
C SER A 166 5.61 -16.58 -18.70
N ARG A 167 5.67 -17.86 -18.36
CA ARG A 167 4.52 -18.62 -17.85
C ARG A 167 4.05 -18.10 -16.48
N ALA A 168 4.98 -17.82 -15.58
CA ALA A 168 4.66 -17.23 -14.29
C ALA A 168 4.04 -15.83 -14.41
N ALA A 169 4.36 -15.09 -15.47
CA ALA A 169 3.76 -13.79 -15.79
C ALA A 169 2.27 -13.86 -16.13
N GLU A 170 1.79 -15.01 -16.63
CA GLU A 170 0.37 -15.23 -16.98
C GLU A 170 -0.52 -15.43 -15.73
N LEU A 171 0.07 -15.66 -14.55
CA LEU A 171 -0.70 -15.85 -13.32
C LEU A 171 -1.50 -14.58 -12.96
N PRO A 172 -2.81 -14.71 -12.67
CA PRO A 172 -3.68 -13.56 -12.32
C PRO A 172 -3.42 -13.08 -10.89
N SER A 173 -2.20 -12.68 -10.60
CA SER A 173 -1.74 -12.27 -9.26
C SER A 173 -0.99 -10.94 -9.33
N PRO A 174 -0.88 -10.18 -8.21
CA PRO A 174 -0.03 -9.00 -8.17
C PRO A 174 1.44 -9.30 -8.52
N LEU A 175 1.95 -10.47 -8.13
CA LEU A 175 3.30 -10.92 -8.48
C LEU A 175 3.41 -11.23 -9.98
N GLY A 176 2.41 -11.92 -10.57
CA GLY A 176 2.33 -12.15 -12.01
C GLY A 176 2.37 -10.84 -12.81
N LYS A 177 1.67 -9.80 -12.35
CA LYS A 177 1.72 -8.46 -12.99
C LYS A 177 3.12 -7.83 -12.94
N ILE A 178 3.83 -7.96 -11.81
CA ILE A 178 5.23 -7.48 -11.69
C ILE A 178 6.10 -8.21 -12.69
N ILE A 179 6.04 -9.55 -12.72
CA ILE A 179 6.82 -10.39 -13.64
C ILE A 179 6.48 -10.05 -15.08
N ASN A 180 5.19 -9.93 -15.43
CA ASN A 180 4.74 -9.60 -16.79
C ASN A 180 5.29 -8.25 -17.25
N ARG A 181 5.29 -7.24 -16.39
CA ARG A 181 5.88 -5.94 -16.69
C ARG A 181 7.38 -6.08 -17.00
N ILE A 182 8.13 -6.80 -16.18
CA ILE A 182 9.57 -7.00 -16.36
C ILE A 182 9.86 -7.76 -17.66
N VAL A 183 9.12 -8.84 -17.92
CA VAL A 183 9.28 -9.64 -19.15
C VAL A 183 8.94 -8.83 -20.40
N SER A 184 7.83 -8.08 -20.36
CA SER A 184 7.41 -7.23 -21.47
C SER A 184 8.41 -6.11 -21.76
N GLN A 185 8.93 -5.46 -20.71
CA GLN A 185 9.91 -4.41 -20.83
C GLN A 185 11.25 -4.96 -21.34
N ALA A 186 11.71 -6.12 -20.84
CA ALA A 186 12.91 -6.79 -21.36
C ALA A 186 12.80 -7.10 -22.86
N THR A 187 11.62 -7.57 -23.29
CA THR A 187 11.35 -7.86 -24.71
C THR A 187 11.34 -6.57 -25.54
N GLN A 188 10.73 -5.48 -25.05
CA GLN A 188 10.68 -4.20 -25.77
C GLN A 188 12.06 -3.53 -25.89
N GLU A 189 12.87 -3.60 -24.85
CA GLU A 189 14.22 -3.01 -24.82
C GLU A 189 15.28 -3.93 -25.47
N GLY A 190 14.93 -5.18 -25.83
CA GLY A 190 15.88 -6.17 -26.35
C GLY A 190 16.94 -6.56 -25.30
N ARG A 191 16.66 -6.38 -24.02
CA ARG A 191 17.58 -6.71 -22.91
C ARG A 191 17.32 -8.11 -22.39
N SER A 192 18.40 -8.77 -21.95
CA SER A 192 18.26 -10.09 -21.30
C SER A 192 17.61 -9.97 -19.93
N LEU A 193 16.69 -10.91 -19.61
CA LEU A 193 16.10 -11.06 -18.28
C LEU A 193 17.16 -11.38 -17.21
N PHE A 194 18.13 -12.22 -17.56
CA PHE A 194 19.19 -12.68 -16.66
C PHE A 194 20.54 -12.07 -17.03
N SER A 195 21.43 -11.99 -16.05
CA SER A 195 22.76 -11.45 -16.27
C SER A 195 23.55 -12.31 -17.25
N HIS A 196 24.25 -11.65 -18.19
CA HIS A 196 25.21 -12.26 -19.10
C HIS A 196 26.54 -11.49 -18.99
N GLY A 197 27.56 -12.18 -18.52
CA GLY A 197 28.89 -11.57 -18.34
C GLY A 197 28.87 -10.47 -17.26
N THR A 198 29.26 -9.26 -17.64
CA THR A 198 29.35 -8.09 -16.76
C THR A 198 28.05 -7.29 -16.64
N THR A 199 27.02 -7.61 -17.45
CA THR A 199 25.78 -6.84 -17.49
C THR A 199 24.76 -7.45 -16.52
N LYS A 200 24.23 -6.63 -15.58
CA LYS A 200 23.14 -7.06 -14.69
C LYS A 200 21.89 -7.44 -15.50
N GLY A 201 21.23 -8.51 -15.09
CA GLY A 201 19.95 -8.91 -15.68
C GLY A 201 18.85 -7.89 -15.33
N MET A 202 17.92 -7.72 -16.25
CA MET A 202 16.81 -6.78 -16.04
C MET A 202 15.90 -7.21 -14.89
N LEU A 203 15.75 -8.52 -14.66
CA LEU A 203 14.97 -9.05 -13.56
C LEU A 203 15.47 -8.53 -12.20
N LEU A 204 16.77 -8.62 -11.95
CA LEU A 204 17.36 -8.17 -10.70
C LEU A 204 17.22 -6.66 -10.54
N GLU A 205 17.52 -5.88 -11.59
CA GLU A 205 17.44 -4.43 -11.56
C GLU A 205 16.02 -3.93 -11.23
N GLU A 206 15.00 -4.50 -11.87
CA GLU A 206 13.62 -4.10 -11.64
C GLU A 206 13.08 -4.59 -10.29
N MET A 207 13.46 -5.79 -9.84
CA MET A 207 13.07 -6.28 -8.51
C MET A 207 13.73 -5.48 -7.37
N GLU A 208 14.94 -4.95 -7.55
CA GLU A 208 15.57 -4.01 -6.62
C GLU A 208 14.78 -2.68 -6.55
N LYS A 209 14.32 -2.15 -7.69
CA LYS A 209 13.51 -0.91 -7.74
C LYS A 209 12.17 -1.04 -7.03
N VAL A 210 11.57 -2.22 -7.06
CA VAL A 210 10.30 -2.54 -6.37
C VAL A 210 10.43 -2.41 -4.84
N GLY A 211 11.66 -2.55 -4.29
CA GLY A 211 11.98 -2.26 -2.90
C GLY A 211 11.49 -3.32 -1.90
N MET A 212 11.31 -4.57 -2.33
CA MET A 212 10.94 -5.70 -1.48
C MET A 212 12.08 -6.71 -1.43
N GLN A 213 12.68 -6.91 -0.25
CA GLN A 213 13.87 -7.76 -0.07
C GLN A 213 13.66 -9.21 -0.52
N GLU A 214 12.48 -9.77 -0.30
CA GLU A 214 12.13 -11.13 -0.68
C GLU A 214 12.17 -11.31 -2.22
N LEU A 215 11.69 -10.32 -2.97
CA LEU A 215 11.74 -10.33 -4.43
C LEU A 215 13.18 -10.18 -4.95
N THR A 216 13.97 -9.31 -4.32
CA THR A 216 15.39 -9.14 -4.68
C THR A 216 16.18 -10.43 -4.43
N ARG A 217 15.96 -11.11 -3.28
CA ARG A 217 16.56 -12.40 -2.98
C ARG A 217 16.15 -13.47 -3.99
N PHE A 218 14.87 -13.52 -4.33
CA PHE A 218 14.35 -14.42 -5.35
C PHE A 218 15.02 -14.19 -6.71
N ALA A 219 15.11 -12.93 -7.16
CA ALA A 219 15.77 -12.57 -8.43
C ALA A 219 17.24 -13.01 -8.45
N LEU A 220 17.99 -12.76 -7.36
CA LEU A 220 19.37 -13.19 -7.22
C LEU A 220 19.52 -14.72 -7.28
N GLN A 221 18.61 -15.44 -6.62
CA GLN A 221 18.62 -16.91 -6.64
C GLN A 221 18.33 -17.43 -8.04
N LEU A 222 17.35 -16.86 -8.73
CA LEU A 222 16.97 -17.25 -10.08
C LEU A 222 18.08 -16.94 -11.11
N GLU A 223 18.78 -15.83 -10.97
CA GLU A 223 19.98 -15.54 -11.77
C GLU A 223 21.05 -16.62 -11.62
N ARG A 224 21.34 -17.01 -10.35
CA ARG A 224 22.30 -18.08 -10.09
C ARG A 224 21.85 -19.43 -10.66
N VAL A 225 20.55 -19.71 -10.63
CA VAL A 225 19.98 -20.94 -11.18
C VAL A 225 20.06 -20.93 -12.71
N SER A 226 19.72 -19.81 -13.36
CA SER A 226 19.78 -19.70 -14.81
C SER A 226 21.18 -19.94 -15.39
N ALA A 227 22.22 -19.65 -14.60
CA ALA A 227 23.61 -19.90 -14.95
C ALA A 227 24.05 -21.37 -14.82
N LYS A 228 23.30 -22.22 -14.05
CA LYS A 228 23.67 -23.61 -13.75
C LYS A 228 23.27 -24.63 -14.82
N GLY A 229 22.47 -24.27 -15.81
CA GLY A 229 22.08 -25.15 -16.89
C GLY A 229 21.26 -26.38 -16.42
N VAL A 230 21.79 -27.60 -16.63
CA VAL A 230 21.07 -28.86 -16.40
C VAL A 230 20.59 -29.05 -14.95
N ASP A 231 21.32 -28.56 -13.95
CA ASP A 231 20.94 -28.66 -12.52
C ASP A 231 19.94 -27.60 -12.07
N ALA A 232 19.60 -26.66 -12.95
CA ALA A 232 18.72 -25.53 -12.63
C ALA A 232 17.35 -25.94 -12.07
N PRO A 233 16.61 -26.91 -12.63
CA PRO A 233 15.29 -27.31 -12.12
C PRO A 233 15.35 -27.82 -10.69
N LYS A 234 16.31 -28.68 -10.36
CA LYS A 234 16.47 -29.27 -9.03
C LYS A 234 16.74 -28.19 -7.98
N VAL A 235 17.66 -27.28 -8.27
CA VAL A 235 17.96 -26.15 -7.38
C VAL A 235 16.74 -25.25 -7.19
N MET A 236 15.95 -25.04 -8.24
CA MET A 236 14.74 -24.23 -8.18
C MET A 236 13.66 -24.85 -7.28
N VAL A 237 13.48 -26.18 -7.34
CA VAL A 237 12.59 -26.92 -6.42
C VAL A 237 13.03 -26.74 -4.95
N ASP A 238 14.34 -26.79 -4.68
CA ASP A 238 14.85 -26.59 -3.32
C ASP A 238 14.64 -25.17 -2.82
N ILE A 239 14.79 -24.17 -3.69
CA ILE A 239 14.46 -22.77 -3.40
C ILE A 239 12.95 -22.63 -3.07
N ALA A 240 12.07 -23.22 -3.88
CA ALA A 240 10.62 -23.20 -3.65
C ALA A 240 10.27 -23.79 -2.26
N ARG A 241 10.86 -24.95 -1.93
CA ARG A 241 10.67 -25.59 -0.63
C ARG A 241 11.22 -24.75 0.53
N GLY A 242 12.36 -24.08 0.33
CA GLY A 242 12.96 -23.17 1.30
C GLY A 242 12.04 -22.00 1.60
N LEU A 243 11.54 -21.31 0.58
CA LEU A 243 10.61 -20.18 0.69
C LEU A 243 9.27 -20.59 1.36
N ALA A 244 8.76 -21.78 1.01
CA ALA A 244 7.54 -22.29 1.64
C ALA A 244 7.73 -22.57 3.14
N ARG A 245 8.89 -23.10 3.54
CA ARG A 245 9.25 -23.31 4.96
C ARG A 245 9.41 -21.98 5.69
N GLU A 246 10.12 -21.02 5.11
CA GLU A 246 10.30 -19.69 5.69
C GLU A 246 8.96 -18.99 5.89
N TYR A 247 8.08 -19.06 4.89
CA TYR A 247 6.74 -18.47 5.01
C TYR A 247 5.92 -19.12 6.14
N ARG A 248 5.93 -20.46 6.24
CA ARG A 248 5.22 -21.17 7.32
C ARG A 248 5.78 -20.81 8.70
N SER A 249 7.11 -20.76 8.83
CA SER A 249 7.76 -20.35 10.08
C SER A 249 7.38 -18.93 10.50
N ASN A 250 7.37 -17.99 9.56
CA ASN A 250 6.93 -16.62 9.81
C ASN A 250 5.47 -16.55 10.25
N VAL A 251 4.57 -17.33 9.63
CA VAL A 251 3.16 -17.39 10.03
C VAL A 251 3.00 -17.96 11.44
N GLN A 252 3.74 -19.03 11.77
CA GLN A 252 3.75 -19.62 13.11
C GLN A 252 4.27 -18.63 14.16
N GLN A 253 5.32 -17.90 13.84
CA GLN A 253 5.87 -16.88 14.74
C GLN A 253 4.88 -15.74 14.98
N VAL A 254 4.19 -15.27 13.93
CA VAL A 254 3.13 -14.26 14.07
C VAL A 254 1.98 -14.79 14.93
N ALA A 255 1.56 -16.05 14.72
CA ALA A 255 0.51 -16.67 15.53
C ALA A 255 0.93 -16.80 17.01
N ALA A 256 2.15 -17.21 17.30
CA ALA A 256 2.67 -17.28 18.66
C ALA A 256 2.76 -15.90 19.35
N ASN A 257 3.12 -14.85 18.58
CA ASN A 257 3.18 -13.49 19.10
C ASN A 257 1.79 -12.89 19.35
N MET A 258 0.74 -13.33 18.64
CA MET A 258 -0.63 -12.85 18.84
C MET A 258 -1.12 -13.09 20.27
N ASP A 259 -0.78 -14.23 20.88
CA ASP A 259 -1.15 -14.51 22.27
C ASP A 259 -0.55 -13.46 23.23
N THR A 260 0.68 -13.05 22.99
CA THR A 260 1.36 -12.02 23.79
C THR A 260 0.80 -10.61 23.53
N GLU A 261 0.47 -10.29 22.27
CA GLU A 261 -0.11 -8.98 21.93
C GLU A 261 -1.53 -8.81 22.50
N LEU A 262 -2.30 -9.89 22.66
CA LEU A 262 -3.63 -9.87 23.26
C LEU A 262 -3.57 -9.71 24.80
N LEU A 263 -2.48 -10.11 25.45
CA LEU A 263 -2.35 -9.96 26.90
C LEU A 263 -2.42 -8.49 27.34
N LEU A 264 -1.82 -7.58 26.60
CA LEU A 264 -1.78 -6.15 26.97
C LEU A 264 -3.18 -5.51 26.98
N PRO A 265 -4.01 -5.60 25.92
CA PRO A 265 -5.37 -5.06 25.98
C PRO A 265 -6.25 -5.83 26.98
N MET A 266 -6.12 -7.15 27.12
CA MET A 266 -6.88 -7.88 28.12
C MET A 266 -6.53 -7.41 29.54
N THR A 267 -5.24 -7.28 29.85
CA THR A 267 -4.81 -6.79 31.15
C THR A 267 -5.33 -5.37 31.41
N LEU A 268 -5.24 -4.47 30.42
CA LEU A 268 -5.72 -3.10 30.56
C LEU A 268 -7.23 -3.04 30.80
N PHE A 269 -8.03 -3.80 30.03
CA PHE A 269 -9.48 -3.76 30.13
C PHE A 269 -10.05 -4.47 31.38
N PHE A 270 -9.35 -5.49 31.89
CA PHE A 270 -9.80 -6.17 33.10
C PHE A 270 -9.17 -5.58 34.37
N PHE A 271 -7.88 -5.28 34.35
CA PHE A 271 -7.15 -4.83 35.51
C PHE A 271 -7.46 -3.38 35.91
N LEU A 272 -7.64 -2.49 34.92
CA LEU A 272 -7.91 -1.08 35.18
C LEU A 272 -9.27 -0.84 35.87
N PRO A 273 -10.40 -1.43 35.42
CA PRO A 273 -11.67 -1.36 36.17
C PRO A 273 -11.58 -1.98 37.58
N PHE A 274 -10.84 -3.08 37.72
CA PHE A 274 -10.64 -3.75 39.01
C PHE A 274 -9.89 -2.84 40.00
N ILE A 275 -8.83 -2.16 39.57
CA ILE A 275 -8.12 -1.18 40.38
C ILE A 275 -9.04 -0.03 40.81
N VAL A 276 -9.86 0.48 39.89
CA VAL A 276 -10.80 1.57 40.20
C VAL A 276 -11.78 1.17 41.28
N VAL A 277 -12.35 -0.04 41.21
CA VAL A 277 -13.28 -0.55 42.21
C VAL A 277 -12.63 -0.72 43.59
N ILE A 278 -11.37 -1.18 43.64
CA ILE A 278 -10.64 -1.33 44.91
C ILE A 278 -10.23 0.02 45.49
N LEU A 279 -9.80 0.96 44.66
CA LEU A 279 -9.33 2.28 45.12
C LEU A 279 -10.47 3.21 45.53
N MET A 280 -11.68 3.02 44.98
CA MET A 280 -12.81 3.90 45.24
C MET A 280 -13.17 4.04 46.75
N PRO A 281 -13.23 2.96 47.54
CA PRO A 281 -13.48 3.10 49.00
C PRO A 281 -12.34 3.81 49.74
N VAL A 282 -11.12 3.60 49.28
CA VAL A 282 -9.93 4.27 49.89
C VAL A 282 -9.97 5.77 49.61
N VAL A 283 -10.25 6.17 48.36
CA VAL A 283 -10.37 7.59 47.99
C VAL A 283 -11.53 8.27 48.70
N THR A 284 -12.67 7.59 48.83
CA THR A 284 -13.81 8.13 49.55
C THR A 284 -13.54 8.28 51.08
N ALA A 285 -12.85 7.32 51.69
CA ALA A 285 -12.42 7.40 53.10
C ALA A 285 -11.43 8.55 53.31
N PHE A 286 -10.48 8.73 52.42
CA PHE A 286 -9.54 9.88 52.47
C PHE A 286 -10.27 11.21 52.32
N SER A 287 -11.13 11.36 51.32
CA SER A 287 -11.86 12.60 51.09
C SER A 287 -12.75 12.99 52.29
N SER A 288 -13.37 12.02 52.94
CA SER A 288 -14.17 12.25 54.14
C SER A 288 -13.32 12.64 55.37
N ALA A 289 -12.07 12.15 55.47
CA ALA A 289 -11.17 12.49 56.54
C ALA A 289 -10.62 13.94 56.42
N PHE A 290 -10.43 14.44 55.19
CA PHE A 290 -9.96 15.83 54.94
C PHE A 290 -11.08 16.87 54.83
N SER A 291 -12.34 16.46 54.78
CA SER A 291 -13.49 17.37 54.73
C SER A 291 -14.06 17.71 56.12
N ARG A 292 -13.46 17.20 57.20
CA ARG A 292 -13.71 17.59 58.59
C ARG A 292 -12.61 18.54 59.07
#